data_38819a6e47b9b6804b5aad6d770a68b6
#
_entry.id   38819a6e47b9b6804b5aad6d770a68b6
#
_cell.length_a   1.000
_cell.length_b   1.000
_cell.length_c   1.000
_cell.angle_alpha   90.00
_cell.angle_beta   90.00
_cell.angle_gamma   90.00
#
_symmetry.space_group_name_H-M   'P 1'
#
loop_
_entity.id
_entity.type
_entity.pdbx_description
1 polymer ?
#
loop_
_entity_poly.entity_id
_entity_poly.type
_entity_poly.pdbx_seq_one_letter_code
_entity_poly.pdbx_strand_id
1 'polypeptide(L)'
;MDGPSFYELSARSERGDAEAQYLLGRMYYEGQGIEKDLSKAAELMEKAANSGIPAAQYTFGFLKCYGIGVHEDKKEAIKWYRAAADKGYTEAQYGLGFMCDKGEGIRVNKMEAAKWYMLAADHGHAAAQCNLGILYFNGWGVRRDPVEALRLFEASSAQGNLDAKFNLGRMYETGLGTERDEAKAMACYTEAAQMGDPHALYLVGSKYLNGDGVERDPELASRMLIAASDRRDPDAMMTLAMMYYSGTGVSQDFRRARELFVINAEAWNPLAIFMIGLMYYNGEGVERSERRGVGLARLSAELGCPNAIEFLMKIRRPEAEDNGPKE
;
A
#
# COMPACT_ATOMS: atom_id res chain seq x y z
N MET A 1 0.42 4.10 -39.36
CA MET A 1 -0.20 2.89 -39.98
C MET A 1 -1.31 2.49 -39.07
N ASP A 2 -2.53 2.59 -39.53
CA ASP A 2 -3.70 2.15 -38.76
C ASP A 2 -3.59 0.63 -38.58
N GLY A 3 -3.76 0.15 -37.35
CA GLY A 3 -3.74 -1.28 -37.05
C GLY A 3 -4.87 -2.04 -37.79
N PRO A 4 -4.85 -3.37 -37.78
CA PRO A 4 -5.87 -4.16 -38.47
C PRO A 4 -7.27 -3.82 -37.96
N SER A 5 -8.23 -3.68 -38.89
CA SER A 5 -9.60 -3.30 -38.55
C SER A 5 -10.32 -4.43 -37.77
N PHE A 6 -11.38 -4.09 -37.03
CA PHE A 6 -12.24 -5.06 -36.36
C PHE A 6 -12.72 -6.18 -37.30
N TYR A 7 -13.17 -5.82 -38.50
CA TYR A 7 -13.67 -6.80 -39.49
C TYR A 7 -12.58 -7.76 -39.98
N GLU A 8 -11.36 -7.26 -40.15
CA GLU A 8 -10.24 -8.10 -40.56
C GLU A 8 -9.83 -9.06 -39.45
N LEU A 9 -9.71 -8.55 -38.19
CA LEU A 9 -9.42 -9.39 -37.02
C LEU A 9 -10.51 -10.43 -36.78
N SER A 10 -11.79 -10.06 -36.92
CA SER A 10 -12.90 -10.98 -36.78
C SER A 10 -12.82 -12.14 -37.78
N ALA A 11 -12.62 -11.82 -39.07
CA ALA A 11 -12.50 -12.83 -40.11
C ALA A 11 -11.28 -13.75 -39.93
N ARG A 12 -10.16 -13.24 -39.43
CA ARG A 12 -8.96 -14.05 -39.12
C ARG A 12 -9.17 -14.90 -37.87
N SER A 13 -9.80 -14.34 -36.83
CA SER A 13 -10.16 -15.05 -35.61
C SER A 13 -11.06 -16.24 -35.83
N GLU A 14 -12.09 -16.10 -36.71
CA GLU A 14 -12.99 -17.17 -37.11
C GLU A 14 -12.27 -18.33 -37.85
N ARG A 15 -11.18 -18.03 -38.52
CA ARG A 15 -10.29 -19.02 -39.15
C ARG A 15 -9.28 -19.66 -38.19
N GLY A 16 -9.32 -19.30 -36.92
CA GLY A 16 -8.46 -19.88 -35.90
C GLY A 16 -7.09 -19.19 -35.75
N ASP A 17 -6.89 -18.00 -36.34
CA ASP A 17 -5.68 -17.21 -36.19
C ASP A 17 -5.57 -16.75 -34.73
N ALA A 18 -4.61 -17.32 -34.00
CA ALA A 18 -4.44 -17.08 -32.57
C ALA A 18 -4.03 -15.64 -32.24
N GLU A 19 -3.24 -15.00 -33.11
CA GLU A 19 -2.87 -13.60 -32.92
C GLU A 19 -4.07 -12.67 -33.12
N ALA A 20 -4.90 -12.95 -34.14
CA ALA A 20 -6.14 -12.22 -34.35
C ALA A 20 -7.12 -12.43 -33.18
N GLN A 21 -7.21 -13.64 -32.62
CA GLN A 21 -8.01 -13.92 -31.41
C GLN A 21 -7.52 -13.09 -30.22
N TYR A 22 -6.22 -13.02 -29.99
CA TYR A 22 -5.64 -12.21 -28.93
C TYR A 22 -5.92 -10.71 -29.12
N LEU A 23 -5.69 -10.17 -30.32
CA LEU A 23 -5.91 -8.75 -30.60
C LEU A 23 -7.40 -8.39 -30.54
N LEU A 24 -8.28 -9.23 -31.07
CA LEU A 24 -9.72 -9.03 -31.01
C LEU A 24 -10.24 -9.13 -29.55
N GLY A 25 -9.70 -10.07 -28.78
CA GLY A 25 -9.98 -10.19 -27.34
C GLY A 25 -9.60 -8.93 -26.57
N ARG A 26 -8.46 -8.32 -26.89
CA ARG A 26 -8.07 -7.02 -26.31
C ARG A 26 -9.05 -5.90 -26.69
N MET A 27 -9.48 -5.84 -27.96
CA MET A 27 -10.47 -4.84 -28.37
C MET A 27 -11.76 -4.94 -27.58
N TYR A 28 -12.27 -6.16 -27.35
CA TYR A 28 -13.45 -6.37 -26.49
C TYR A 28 -13.20 -6.03 -25.03
N TYR A 29 -12.00 -6.31 -24.51
CA TYR A 29 -11.62 -6.00 -23.12
C TYR A 29 -11.54 -4.48 -22.86
N GLU A 30 -10.93 -3.76 -23.82
CA GLU A 30 -10.71 -2.30 -23.72
C GLU A 30 -11.94 -1.49 -24.18
N GLY A 31 -12.83 -2.06 -25.00
CA GLY A 31 -13.91 -1.35 -25.67
C GLY A 31 -13.40 -0.43 -26.78
N GLN A 32 -12.27 -0.79 -27.41
CA GLN A 32 -11.58 0.05 -28.39
C GLN A 32 -12.21 -0.09 -29.78
N GLY A 33 -13.02 0.90 -30.17
CA GLY A 33 -13.72 0.91 -31.46
C GLY A 33 -14.93 -0.02 -31.56
N ILE A 34 -15.27 -0.74 -30.48
CA ILE A 34 -16.42 -1.63 -30.33
C ILE A 34 -16.97 -1.54 -28.91
N GLU A 35 -18.18 -2.03 -28.70
CA GLU A 35 -18.74 -2.16 -27.35
C GLU A 35 -17.93 -3.15 -26.52
N LYS A 36 -17.63 -2.77 -25.27
CA LYS A 36 -16.88 -3.60 -24.33
C LYS A 36 -17.69 -4.85 -23.97
N ASP A 37 -17.07 -6.03 -24.17
CA ASP A 37 -17.65 -7.33 -23.83
C ASP A 37 -16.58 -8.22 -23.19
N LEU A 38 -16.61 -8.27 -21.85
CA LEU A 38 -15.61 -9.01 -21.08
C LEU A 38 -15.72 -10.52 -21.25
N SER A 39 -16.92 -11.05 -21.52
CA SER A 39 -17.14 -12.47 -21.74
C SER A 39 -16.55 -12.92 -23.08
N LYS A 40 -16.78 -12.14 -24.15
CA LYS A 40 -16.14 -12.39 -25.44
C LYS A 40 -14.64 -12.21 -25.39
N ALA A 41 -14.17 -11.20 -24.64
CA ALA A 41 -12.74 -11.00 -24.40
C ALA A 41 -12.11 -12.26 -23.78
N ALA A 42 -12.71 -12.80 -22.71
CA ALA A 42 -12.22 -13.99 -22.03
C ALA A 42 -12.23 -15.24 -22.95
N GLU A 43 -13.30 -15.45 -23.74
CA GLU A 43 -13.39 -16.57 -24.69
C GLU A 43 -12.27 -16.51 -25.75
N LEU A 44 -12.03 -15.32 -26.32
CA LEU A 44 -10.99 -15.13 -27.31
C LEU A 44 -9.57 -15.26 -26.73
N MET A 45 -9.37 -14.75 -25.51
CA MET A 45 -8.11 -14.92 -24.80
C MET A 45 -7.82 -16.37 -24.46
N GLU A 46 -8.84 -17.16 -24.08
CA GLU A 46 -8.71 -18.59 -23.85
C GLU A 46 -8.26 -19.33 -25.11
N LYS A 47 -8.90 -19.06 -26.26
CA LYS A 47 -8.53 -19.65 -27.55
C LYS A 47 -7.07 -19.33 -27.91
N ALA A 48 -6.68 -18.07 -27.80
CA ALA A 48 -5.32 -17.65 -28.08
C ALA A 48 -4.30 -18.23 -27.08
N ALA A 49 -4.65 -18.33 -25.78
CA ALA A 49 -3.84 -18.94 -24.74
C ALA A 49 -3.61 -20.43 -24.98
N ASN A 50 -4.64 -21.15 -25.38
CA ASN A 50 -4.56 -22.56 -25.78
C ASN A 50 -3.65 -22.78 -26.99
N SER A 51 -3.58 -21.81 -27.90
CA SER A 51 -2.64 -21.81 -29.04
C SER A 51 -1.20 -21.49 -28.61
N GLY A 52 -0.99 -21.15 -27.35
CA GLY A 52 0.35 -21.02 -26.78
C GLY A 52 0.95 -19.62 -26.85
N ILE A 53 0.20 -18.56 -27.18
CA ILE A 53 0.69 -17.18 -27.17
C ILE A 53 0.96 -16.74 -25.71
N PRO A 54 2.21 -16.36 -25.34
CA PRO A 54 2.53 -16.02 -23.94
C PRO A 54 1.72 -14.85 -23.39
N ALA A 55 1.52 -13.80 -24.20
CA ALA A 55 0.73 -12.65 -23.81
C ALA A 55 -0.75 -13.01 -23.57
N ALA A 56 -1.32 -13.90 -24.40
CA ALA A 56 -2.69 -14.40 -24.20
C ALA A 56 -2.79 -15.29 -22.95
N GLN A 57 -1.80 -16.16 -22.72
CA GLN A 57 -1.73 -16.99 -21.52
C GLN A 57 -1.69 -16.14 -20.25
N TYR A 58 -0.84 -15.11 -20.22
CA TYR A 58 -0.81 -14.16 -19.11
C TYR A 58 -2.16 -13.44 -18.96
N THR A 59 -2.71 -12.88 -20.03
CA THR A 59 -3.98 -12.13 -19.98
C THR A 59 -5.13 -13.02 -19.53
N PHE A 60 -5.24 -14.24 -20.05
CA PHE A 60 -6.29 -15.18 -19.63
C PHE A 60 -6.10 -15.60 -18.16
N GLY A 61 -4.87 -15.82 -17.73
CA GLY A 61 -4.53 -16.03 -16.31
C GLY A 61 -4.98 -14.87 -15.44
N PHE A 62 -4.77 -13.62 -15.90
CA PHE A 62 -5.25 -12.43 -15.20
C PHE A 62 -6.79 -12.39 -15.12
N LEU A 63 -7.49 -12.65 -16.21
CA LEU A 63 -8.96 -12.71 -16.22
C LEU A 63 -9.49 -13.77 -15.23
N LYS A 64 -8.87 -14.94 -15.20
CA LYS A 64 -9.19 -16.02 -14.24
C LYS A 64 -8.86 -15.64 -12.79
N CYS A 65 -7.78 -14.92 -12.57
CA CYS A 65 -7.37 -14.50 -11.23
C CYS A 65 -8.38 -13.56 -10.57
N TYR A 66 -9.01 -12.69 -11.37
CA TYR A 66 -9.91 -11.64 -10.89
C TYR A 66 -11.39 -11.85 -11.26
N GLY A 67 -11.73 -12.95 -11.93
CA GLY A 67 -13.11 -13.23 -12.35
C GLY A 67 -13.65 -12.26 -13.40
N ILE A 68 -12.80 -11.75 -14.29
CA ILE A 68 -13.19 -10.74 -15.29
C ILE A 68 -13.72 -11.42 -16.56
N GLY A 69 -15.03 -11.36 -16.78
CA GLY A 69 -15.69 -12.02 -17.91
C GLY A 69 -15.69 -13.55 -17.85
N VAL A 70 -15.15 -14.14 -16.80
CA VAL A 70 -15.02 -15.58 -16.56
C VAL A 70 -15.07 -15.84 -15.06
N HIS A 71 -15.44 -17.07 -14.66
CA HIS A 71 -15.42 -17.45 -13.24
C HIS A 71 -13.99 -17.36 -12.65
N GLU A 72 -13.87 -16.75 -11.46
CA GLU A 72 -12.61 -16.64 -10.74
C GLU A 72 -12.05 -18.02 -10.37
N ASP A 73 -10.81 -18.29 -10.79
CA ASP A 73 -10.05 -19.47 -10.39
C ASP A 73 -8.55 -19.14 -10.31
N LYS A 74 -8.09 -18.78 -9.12
CA LYS A 74 -6.68 -18.46 -8.88
C LYS A 74 -5.73 -19.64 -9.10
N LYS A 75 -6.22 -20.89 -8.92
CA LYS A 75 -5.38 -22.07 -9.17
C LYS A 75 -5.19 -22.30 -10.67
N GLU A 76 -6.22 -22.06 -11.47
CA GLU A 76 -6.12 -22.12 -12.92
C GLU A 76 -5.26 -20.95 -13.44
N ALA A 77 -5.44 -19.74 -12.89
CA ALA A 77 -4.61 -18.58 -13.22
C ALA A 77 -3.11 -18.86 -13.06
N ILE A 78 -2.70 -19.52 -11.98
CA ILE A 78 -1.31 -19.92 -11.76
C ILE A 78 -0.77 -20.81 -12.89
N LYS A 79 -1.58 -21.75 -13.39
CA LYS A 79 -1.16 -22.62 -14.50
C LYS A 79 -0.88 -21.81 -15.76
N TRP A 80 -1.74 -20.84 -16.04
CA TRP A 80 -1.61 -19.96 -17.21
C TRP A 80 -0.41 -18.99 -17.05
N TYR A 81 -0.23 -18.40 -15.85
CA TYR A 81 0.94 -17.58 -15.57
C TYR A 81 2.23 -18.40 -15.72
N ARG A 82 2.26 -19.64 -15.21
CA ARG A 82 3.42 -20.52 -15.36
C ARG A 82 3.72 -20.81 -16.83
N ALA A 83 2.69 -21.16 -17.62
CA ALA A 83 2.87 -21.41 -19.04
C ALA A 83 3.44 -20.23 -19.83
N ALA A 84 3.07 -18.99 -19.46
CA ALA A 84 3.63 -17.78 -20.06
C ALA A 84 5.04 -17.47 -19.50
N ALA A 85 5.24 -17.62 -18.19
CA ALA A 85 6.51 -17.34 -17.51
C ALA A 85 7.64 -18.27 -17.97
N ASP A 86 7.34 -19.56 -18.19
CA ASP A 86 8.29 -20.56 -18.72
C ASP A 86 8.74 -20.23 -20.16
N LYS A 87 7.96 -19.41 -20.88
CA LYS A 87 8.30 -18.87 -22.21
C LYS A 87 9.01 -17.50 -22.14
N GLY A 88 9.36 -17.06 -20.93
CA GLY A 88 10.07 -15.79 -20.72
C GLY A 88 9.18 -14.54 -20.72
N TYR A 89 7.85 -14.67 -20.63
CA TYR A 89 6.97 -13.51 -20.58
C TYR A 89 7.11 -12.82 -19.20
N THR A 90 7.70 -11.64 -19.21
CA THR A 90 8.18 -10.94 -18.01
C THR A 90 7.05 -10.61 -17.01
N GLU A 91 5.89 -10.15 -17.51
CA GLU A 91 4.74 -9.83 -16.68
C GLU A 91 4.18 -11.09 -16.00
N ALA A 92 4.24 -12.25 -16.67
CA ALA A 92 3.82 -13.51 -16.07
C ALA A 92 4.83 -14.02 -15.02
N GLN A 93 6.13 -13.82 -15.25
CA GLN A 93 7.16 -14.10 -14.25
C GLN A 93 6.93 -13.26 -12.99
N TYR A 94 6.70 -11.95 -13.15
CA TYR A 94 6.35 -11.08 -12.03
C TYR A 94 5.05 -11.54 -11.34
N GLY A 95 3.98 -11.78 -12.11
CA GLY A 95 2.68 -12.22 -11.58
C GLY A 95 2.77 -13.52 -10.78
N LEU A 96 3.51 -14.51 -11.30
CA LEU A 96 3.73 -15.78 -10.61
C LEU A 96 4.56 -15.60 -9.33
N GLY A 97 5.59 -14.76 -9.39
CA GLY A 97 6.37 -14.35 -8.22
C GLY A 97 5.49 -13.73 -7.14
N PHE A 98 4.59 -12.83 -7.53
CA PHE A 98 3.64 -12.17 -6.62
C PHE A 98 2.67 -13.17 -5.97
N MET A 99 2.10 -14.09 -6.75
CA MET A 99 1.22 -15.12 -6.19
C MET A 99 1.93 -16.04 -5.20
N CYS A 100 3.17 -16.43 -5.49
CA CYS A 100 4.01 -17.20 -4.57
C CYS A 100 4.38 -16.38 -3.31
N ASP A 101 4.61 -15.08 -3.45
CA ASP A 101 4.98 -14.18 -2.35
C ASP A 101 3.81 -13.93 -1.38
N LYS A 102 2.62 -13.73 -1.91
CA LYS A 102 1.40 -13.41 -1.13
C LYS A 102 0.58 -14.63 -0.74
N GLY A 103 0.79 -15.76 -1.38
CA GLY A 103 -0.01 -16.98 -1.16
C GLY A 103 -1.38 -16.93 -1.84
N GLU A 104 -1.50 -16.21 -2.96
CA GLU A 104 -2.75 -16.10 -3.69
C GLU A 104 -2.98 -17.34 -4.57
N GLY A 105 -3.98 -18.14 -4.22
CA GLY A 105 -4.28 -19.40 -4.91
C GLY A 105 -3.26 -20.53 -4.73
N ILE A 106 -2.16 -20.26 -4.04
CA ILE A 106 -1.07 -21.19 -3.75
C ILE A 106 -0.53 -20.90 -2.33
N ARG A 107 0.11 -21.88 -1.71
CA ARG A 107 0.81 -21.64 -0.42
C ARG A 107 1.96 -20.67 -0.60
N VAL A 108 2.13 -19.76 0.36
CA VAL A 108 3.27 -18.82 0.41
C VAL A 108 4.59 -19.57 0.27
N ASN A 109 5.40 -19.14 -0.71
CA ASN A 109 6.73 -19.68 -0.94
C ASN A 109 7.68 -18.55 -1.40
N LYS A 110 8.33 -17.91 -0.41
CA LYS A 110 9.24 -16.80 -0.67
C LYS A 110 10.47 -17.18 -1.52
N MET A 111 10.91 -18.43 -1.45
CA MET A 111 12.04 -18.92 -2.25
C MET A 111 11.65 -19.02 -3.74
N GLU A 112 10.47 -19.54 -4.03
CA GLU A 112 9.97 -19.60 -5.42
C GLU A 112 9.61 -18.21 -5.94
N ALA A 113 9.04 -17.34 -5.10
CA ALA A 113 8.80 -15.94 -5.43
C ALA A 113 10.09 -15.23 -5.85
N ALA A 114 11.17 -15.40 -5.07
CA ALA A 114 12.47 -14.79 -5.37
C ALA A 114 13.00 -15.25 -6.74
N LYS A 115 12.88 -16.53 -7.09
CA LYS A 115 13.31 -17.05 -8.41
C LYS A 115 12.56 -16.35 -9.56
N TRP A 116 11.25 -16.23 -9.44
CA TRP A 116 10.43 -15.60 -10.47
C TRP A 116 10.65 -14.10 -10.55
N TYR A 117 10.78 -13.43 -9.41
CA TYR A 117 11.13 -12.01 -9.39
C TYR A 117 12.53 -11.76 -9.97
N MET A 118 13.50 -12.66 -9.74
CA MET A 118 14.84 -12.54 -10.33
C MET A 118 14.78 -12.58 -11.85
N LEU A 119 14.05 -13.55 -12.43
CA LEU A 119 13.88 -13.64 -13.88
C LEU A 119 13.23 -12.36 -14.46
N ALA A 120 12.18 -11.85 -13.81
CA ALA A 120 11.53 -10.62 -14.26
C ALA A 120 12.43 -9.38 -14.06
N ALA A 121 13.18 -9.32 -12.96
CA ALA A 121 14.10 -8.22 -12.65
C ALA A 121 15.28 -8.15 -13.64
N ASP A 122 15.78 -9.29 -14.08
CA ASP A 122 16.85 -9.40 -15.08
C ASP A 122 16.38 -8.85 -16.46
N HIS A 123 15.09 -8.91 -16.73
CA HIS A 123 14.46 -8.27 -17.91
C HIS A 123 14.03 -6.81 -17.63
N GLY A 124 14.45 -6.22 -16.50
CA GLY A 124 14.22 -4.82 -16.20
C GLY A 124 12.84 -4.50 -15.61
N HIS A 125 12.02 -5.47 -15.19
CA HIS A 125 10.70 -5.21 -14.63
C HIS A 125 10.80 -4.49 -13.28
N ALA A 126 10.40 -3.21 -13.23
CA ALA A 126 10.61 -2.34 -12.06
C ALA A 126 9.98 -2.90 -10.78
N ALA A 127 8.72 -3.35 -10.82
CA ALA A 127 8.06 -3.89 -9.63
C ALA A 127 8.71 -5.21 -9.14
N ALA A 128 9.24 -6.04 -10.06
CA ALA A 128 9.98 -7.25 -9.69
C ALA A 128 11.31 -6.90 -9.02
N GLN A 129 12.04 -5.90 -9.53
CA GLN A 129 13.26 -5.38 -8.90
C GLN A 129 12.96 -4.88 -7.48
N CYS A 130 11.89 -4.11 -7.29
CA CYS A 130 11.48 -3.63 -5.96
C CYS A 130 11.16 -4.80 -5.01
N ASN A 131 10.31 -5.73 -5.43
CA ASN A 131 9.92 -6.86 -4.58
C ASN A 131 11.10 -7.80 -4.27
N LEU A 132 11.97 -8.05 -5.25
CA LEU A 132 13.20 -8.80 -5.02
C LEU A 132 14.12 -8.09 -4.04
N GLY A 133 14.26 -6.76 -4.17
CA GLY A 133 14.99 -5.92 -3.22
C GLY A 133 14.46 -6.07 -1.80
N ILE A 134 13.14 -6.10 -1.61
CA ILE A 134 12.51 -6.34 -0.30
C ILE A 134 12.85 -7.74 0.22
N LEU A 135 12.86 -8.76 -0.64
CA LEU A 135 13.25 -10.11 -0.23
C LEU A 135 14.72 -10.18 0.22
N TYR A 136 15.65 -9.55 -0.50
CA TYR A 136 17.06 -9.48 -0.10
C TYR A 136 17.27 -8.64 1.15
N PHE A 137 16.57 -7.53 1.30
CA PHE A 137 16.66 -6.67 2.48
C PHE A 137 16.29 -7.40 3.77
N ASN A 138 15.23 -8.21 3.71
CA ASN A 138 14.71 -8.95 4.87
C ASN A 138 15.30 -10.36 5.02
N GLY A 139 15.91 -10.93 3.97
CA GLY A 139 16.34 -12.33 3.94
C GLY A 139 15.18 -13.32 3.79
N TRP A 140 14.10 -12.93 3.10
CA TRP A 140 12.92 -13.78 2.89
C TRP A 140 13.06 -14.64 1.64
N GLY A 141 13.24 -15.94 1.83
CA GLY A 141 13.42 -16.90 0.72
C GLY A 141 14.75 -16.82 0.01
N VAL A 142 15.60 -15.86 0.34
CA VAL A 142 16.98 -15.66 -0.10
C VAL A 142 17.87 -15.33 1.08
N ARG A 143 19.19 -15.50 0.95
CA ARG A 143 20.12 -14.99 1.94
C ARG A 143 20.02 -13.45 1.98
N ARG A 144 19.93 -12.90 3.19
CA ARG A 144 19.90 -11.45 3.37
C ARG A 144 21.14 -10.80 2.74
N ASP A 145 20.91 -9.84 1.86
CA ASP A 145 21.96 -9.08 1.17
C ASP A 145 21.49 -7.62 0.96
N PRO A 146 21.78 -6.72 1.91
CA PRO A 146 21.39 -5.31 1.79
C PRO A 146 22.06 -4.59 0.61
N VAL A 147 23.26 -5.01 0.18
CA VAL A 147 23.94 -4.38 -0.97
C VAL A 147 23.22 -4.69 -2.26
N GLU A 148 22.81 -5.95 -2.45
CA GLU A 148 22.00 -6.32 -3.62
C GLU A 148 20.59 -5.68 -3.56
N ALA A 149 20.00 -5.57 -2.36
CA ALA A 149 18.74 -4.85 -2.18
C ALA A 149 18.87 -3.38 -2.62
N LEU A 150 19.96 -2.69 -2.24
CA LEU A 150 20.23 -1.31 -2.66
C LEU A 150 20.26 -1.20 -4.19
N ARG A 151 21.06 -2.05 -4.85
CA ARG A 151 21.19 -2.07 -6.32
C ARG A 151 19.83 -2.25 -7.02
N LEU A 152 19.01 -3.14 -6.48
CA LEU A 152 17.66 -3.42 -7.01
C LEU A 152 16.71 -2.26 -6.80
N PHE A 153 16.73 -1.61 -5.63
CA PHE A 153 15.92 -0.42 -5.37
C PHE A 153 16.36 0.77 -6.23
N GLU A 154 17.67 0.96 -6.46
CA GLU A 154 18.17 1.99 -7.36
C GLU A 154 17.66 1.76 -8.80
N ALA A 155 17.78 0.53 -9.31
CA ALA A 155 17.31 0.19 -10.64
C ALA A 155 15.79 0.36 -10.80
N SER A 156 15.01 -0.02 -9.80
CA SER A 156 13.56 0.12 -9.78
C SER A 156 13.14 1.60 -9.65
N SER A 157 13.78 2.35 -8.75
CA SER A 157 13.52 3.77 -8.53
C SER A 157 13.83 4.62 -9.77
N ALA A 158 14.88 4.28 -10.51
CA ALA A 158 15.22 4.96 -11.77
C ALA A 158 14.12 4.81 -12.84
N GLN A 159 13.27 3.81 -12.73
CA GLN A 159 12.10 3.59 -13.58
C GLN A 159 10.80 4.23 -13.00
N GLY A 160 10.91 5.01 -11.93
CA GLY A 160 9.78 5.71 -11.32
C GLY A 160 8.96 4.87 -10.32
N ASN A 161 9.46 3.73 -9.87
CA ASN A 161 8.80 2.95 -8.84
C ASN A 161 8.88 3.64 -7.47
N LEU A 162 7.73 4.04 -6.92
CA LEU A 162 7.63 4.81 -5.68
C LEU A 162 8.03 4.00 -4.45
N ASP A 163 7.60 2.73 -4.38
CA ASP A 163 7.95 1.84 -3.27
C ASP A 163 9.46 1.63 -3.19
N ALA A 164 10.12 1.49 -4.35
CA ALA A 164 11.57 1.37 -4.42
C ALA A 164 12.26 2.66 -3.96
N LYS A 165 11.74 3.83 -4.37
CA LYS A 165 12.27 5.12 -3.94
C LYS A 165 12.15 5.32 -2.43
N PHE A 166 11.01 4.95 -1.85
CA PHE A 166 10.81 4.97 -0.41
C PHE A 166 11.77 4.03 0.33
N ASN A 167 11.92 2.78 -0.16
CA ASN A 167 12.85 1.82 0.42
C ASN A 167 14.31 2.27 0.31
N LEU A 168 14.68 2.92 -0.79
CA LEU A 168 16.00 3.54 -0.97
C LEU A 168 16.26 4.62 0.10
N GLY A 169 15.26 5.47 0.38
CA GLY A 169 15.33 6.43 1.47
C GLY A 169 15.59 5.76 2.82
N ARG A 170 14.89 4.65 3.12
CA ARG A 170 15.13 3.87 4.35
C ARG A 170 16.54 3.29 4.42
N MET A 171 17.11 2.87 3.30
CA MET A 171 18.47 2.35 3.26
C MET A 171 19.50 3.43 3.58
N TYR A 172 19.36 4.64 3.01
CA TYR A 172 20.21 5.78 3.35
C TYR A 172 20.02 6.24 4.80
N GLU A 173 18.80 6.24 5.33
CA GLU A 173 18.52 6.62 6.72
C GLU A 173 19.17 5.65 7.73
N THR A 174 19.15 4.35 7.43
CA THR A 174 19.67 3.31 8.34
C THR A 174 21.15 2.97 8.11
N GLY A 175 21.71 3.30 6.95
CA GLY A 175 23.06 2.88 6.55
C GLY A 175 23.16 1.39 6.22
N LEU A 176 22.04 0.71 5.92
CA LEU A 176 22.04 -0.71 5.58
C LEU A 176 22.38 -0.90 4.09
N GLY A 177 23.51 -1.57 3.82
CA GLY A 177 24.00 -1.78 2.45
C GLY A 177 24.64 -0.55 1.80
N THR A 178 24.69 0.57 2.50
CA THR A 178 25.33 1.83 2.08
C THR A 178 25.77 2.62 3.31
N GLU A 179 26.48 3.71 3.13
CA GLU A 179 26.73 4.66 4.20
C GLU A 179 25.45 5.41 4.59
N ARG A 180 25.28 5.69 5.87
CA ARG A 180 24.14 6.48 6.37
C ARG A 180 24.24 7.91 5.81
N ASP A 181 23.15 8.37 5.19
CA ASP A 181 23.05 9.69 4.59
C ASP A 181 21.62 10.24 4.75
N GLU A 182 21.42 11.04 5.79
CA GLU A 182 20.09 11.60 6.10
C GLU A 182 19.58 12.57 5.01
N ALA A 183 20.52 13.27 4.34
CA ALA A 183 20.14 14.19 3.27
C ALA A 183 19.61 13.44 2.04
N LYS A 184 20.29 12.34 1.64
CA LYS A 184 19.80 11.47 0.57
C LYS A 184 18.49 10.77 0.96
N ALA A 185 18.37 10.32 2.20
CA ALA A 185 17.13 9.72 2.69
C ALA A 185 15.96 10.70 2.55
N MET A 186 16.14 11.93 3.03
CA MET A 186 15.12 12.96 2.96
C MET A 186 14.79 13.36 1.52
N ALA A 187 15.79 13.42 0.62
CA ALA A 187 15.55 13.65 -0.81
C ALA A 187 14.67 12.54 -1.42
N CYS A 188 15.00 11.27 -1.17
CA CYS A 188 14.20 10.13 -1.64
C CYS A 188 12.75 10.17 -1.13
N TYR A 189 12.55 10.44 0.14
CA TYR A 189 11.22 10.54 0.74
C TYR A 189 10.44 11.73 0.17
N THR A 190 11.08 12.88 0.00
CA THR A 190 10.45 14.08 -0.55
C THR A 190 10.02 13.87 -2.00
N GLU A 191 10.86 13.25 -2.82
CA GLU A 191 10.50 12.91 -4.20
C GLU A 191 9.34 11.92 -4.26
N ALA A 192 9.35 10.87 -3.42
CA ALA A 192 8.23 9.92 -3.34
C ALA A 192 6.93 10.62 -2.89
N ALA A 193 7.02 11.54 -1.91
CA ALA A 193 5.90 12.33 -1.45
C ALA A 193 5.34 13.27 -2.55
N GLN A 194 6.22 13.92 -3.33
CA GLN A 194 5.82 14.77 -4.46
C GLN A 194 5.10 13.98 -5.55
N MET A 195 5.47 12.72 -5.73
CA MET A 195 4.79 11.80 -6.65
C MET A 195 3.51 11.19 -6.05
N GLY A 196 3.18 11.54 -4.81
CA GLY A 196 1.93 11.21 -4.15
C GLY A 196 1.94 9.90 -3.37
N ASP A 197 3.11 9.36 -3.03
CA ASP A 197 3.17 8.20 -2.13
C ASP A 197 2.66 8.56 -0.73
N PRO A 198 1.60 7.89 -0.21
CA PRO A 198 0.99 8.27 1.05
C PRO A 198 1.91 8.05 2.26
N HIS A 199 2.72 7.00 2.26
CA HIS A 199 3.66 6.72 3.35
C HIS A 199 4.81 7.72 3.39
N ALA A 200 5.31 8.13 2.21
CA ALA A 200 6.31 9.18 2.12
C ALA A 200 5.75 10.55 2.55
N LEU A 201 4.53 10.88 2.14
CA LEU A 201 3.83 12.10 2.60
C LEU A 201 3.69 12.12 4.11
N TYR A 202 3.27 11.00 4.73
CA TYR A 202 3.18 10.87 6.18
C TYR A 202 4.55 11.03 6.85
N LEU A 203 5.57 10.31 6.36
CA LEU A 203 6.90 10.32 6.95
C LEU A 203 7.54 11.72 6.90
N VAL A 204 7.51 12.35 5.72
CA VAL A 204 8.04 13.72 5.54
C VAL A 204 7.27 14.73 6.39
N GLY A 205 5.93 14.63 6.41
CA GLY A 205 5.08 15.45 7.26
C GLY A 205 5.41 15.28 8.74
N SER A 206 5.62 14.06 9.21
CA SER A 206 6.00 13.78 10.60
C SER A 206 7.38 14.34 10.95
N LYS A 207 8.36 14.25 10.04
CA LYS A 207 9.69 14.85 10.23
C LYS A 207 9.61 16.38 10.38
N TYR A 208 8.82 17.08 9.55
CA TYR A 208 8.59 18.51 9.69
C TYR A 208 7.78 18.87 10.96
N LEU A 209 6.84 18.04 11.36
CA LEU A 209 6.06 18.26 12.60
C LEU A 209 6.95 18.24 13.84
N ASN A 210 7.89 17.28 13.89
CA ASN A 210 8.76 17.05 15.04
C ASN A 210 10.07 17.83 14.97
N GLY A 211 10.55 18.20 13.78
CA GLY A 211 11.88 18.76 13.57
C GLY A 211 12.97 17.68 13.47
N ASP A 212 12.63 16.48 12.99
CA ASP A 212 13.54 15.34 12.91
C ASP A 212 14.41 15.42 11.64
N GLY A 213 15.65 15.92 11.79
CA GLY A 213 16.59 16.09 10.67
C GLY A 213 16.28 17.28 9.74
N VAL A 214 15.23 18.04 10.04
CA VAL A 214 14.79 19.24 9.31
C VAL A 214 14.33 20.31 10.30
N GLU A 215 14.31 21.58 9.89
CA GLU A 215 13.69 22.63 10.69
C GLU A 215 12.19 22.35 10.87
N ARG A 216 11.72 22.50 12.11
CA ARG A 216 10.32 22.23 12.46
C ARG A 216 9.37 23.19 11.73
N ASP A 217 8.47 22.66 10.95
CA ASP A 217 7.42 23.41 10.22
C ASP A 217 6.07 22.68 10.32
N PRO A 218 5.27 22.93 11.39
CA PRO A 218 3.97 22.28 11.54
C PRO A 218 2.95 22.64 10.47
N GLU A 219 3.07 23.80 9.82
CA GLU A 219 2.17 24.21 8.75
C GLU A 219 2.44 23.40 7.45
N LEU A 220 3.71 23.23 7.11
CA LEU A 220 4.11 22.35 6.00
C LEU A 220 3.74 20.90 6.30
N ALA A 221 3.97 20.45 7.53
CA ALA A 221 3.58 19.12 8.00
C ALA A 221 2.09 18.88 7.82
N SER A 222 1.24 19.83 8.20
CA SER A 222 -0.21 19.71 8.05
C SER A 222 -0.65 19.51 6.61
N ARG A 223 -0.05 20.23 5.66
CA ARG A 223 -0.35 20.09 4.22
C ARG A 223 -0.01 18.70 3.71
N MET A 224 1.13 18.15 4.12
CA MET A 224 1.53 16.80 3.73
C MET A 224 0.65 15.73 4.36
N LEU A 225 0.33 15.89 5.65
CA LEU A 225 -0.54 14.97 6.38
C LEU A 225 -1.98 14.98 5.87
N ILE A 226 -2.49 16.15 5.43
CA ILE A 226 -3.79 16.23 4.74
C ILE A 226 -3.73 15.42 3.44
N ALA A 227 -2.69 15.63 2.61
CA ALA A 227 -2.55 14.90 1.36
C ALA A 227 -2.39 13.38 1.54
N ALA A 228 -1.74 12.92 2.61
CA ALA A 228 -1.66 11.51 2.98
C ALA A 228 -3.00 10.97 3.51
N SER A 229 -3.69 11.73 4.35
CA SER A 229 -5.01 11.41 4.90
C SER A 229 -6.07 11.26 3.80
N ASP A 230 -6.06 12.14 2.79
CA ASP A 230 -6.94 12.05 1.62
C ASP A 230 -6.73 10.74 0.82
N ARG A 231 -5.54 10.15 0.93
CA ARG A 231 -5.19 8.84 0.37
C ARG A 231 -5.40 7.68 1.35
N ARG A 232 -6.07 7.97 2.47
CA ARG A 232 -6.43 7.00 3.51
C ARG A 232 -5.23 6.36 4.23
N ASP A 233 -4.12 7.07 4.35
CA ASP A 233 -3.04 6.64 5.23
C ASP A 233 -3.49 6.73 6.70
N PRO A 234 -3.54 5.61 7.46
CA PRO A 234 -4.10 5.60 8.80
C PRO A 234 -3.24 6.38 9.81
N ASP A 235 -1.92 6.36 9.65
CA ASP A 235 -0.99 7.06 10.55
C ASP A 235 -1.07 8.56 10.32
N ALA A 236 -1.20 8.99 9.06
CA ALA A 236 -1.45 10.39 8.72
C ALA A 236 -2.80 10.88 9.26
N MET A 237 -3.87 10.08 9.11
CA MET A 237 -5.18 10.41 9.67
C MET A 237 -5.13 10.58 11.18
N MET A 238 -4.43 9.70 11.89
CA MET A 238 -4.28 9.78 13.34
C MET A 238 -3.48 11.01 13.75
N THR A 239 -2.34 11.27 13.09
CA THR A 239 -1.50 12.44 13.38
C THR A 239 -2.22 13.75 13.08
N LEU A 240 -2.93 13.84 11.96
CA LEU A 240 -3.72 14.99 11.57
C LEU A 240 -4.89 15.23 12.56
N ALA A 241 -5.51 14.17 13.06
CA ALA A 241 -6.54 14.27 14.10
C ALA A 241 -5.99 14.90 15.37
N MET A 242 -4.77 14.51 15.80
CA MET A 242 -4.08 15.13 16.94
C MET A 242 -3.73 16.59 16.67
N MET A 243 -3.34 16.94 15.45
CA MET A 243 -3.06 18.32 15.06
C MET A 243 -4.32 19.19 15.13
N TYR A 244 -5.46 18.73 14.61
CA TYR A 244 -6.74 19.44 14.75
C TYR A 244 -7.20 19.53 16.21
N TYR A 245 -6.97 18.49 17.01
CA TYR A 245 -7.31 18.48 18.42
C TYR A 245 -6.49 19.51 19.22
N SER A 246 -5.19 19.64 18.93
CA SER A 246 -4.29 20.54 19.65
C SER A 246 -4.19 21.95 19.05
N GLY A 247 -4.57 22.13 17.77
CA GLY A 247 -4.33 23.37 17.03
C GLY A 247 -2.87 23.54 16.58
N THR A 248 -2.11 22.44 16.45
CA THR A 248 -0.71 22.51 16.04
C THR A 248 -0.60 22.49 14.51
N GLY A 249 -0.07 23.57 13.91
CA GLY A 249 0.07 23.72 12.45
C GLY A 249 -1.23 23.86 11.66
N VAL A 250 -2.37 23.80 12.35
CA VAL A 250 -3.73 24.05 11.84
C VAL A 250 -4.55 24.75 12.91
N SER A 251 -5.62 25.42 12.53
CA SER A 251 -6.59 25.94 13.51
C SER A 251 -7.23 24.77 14.25
N GLN A 252 -7.36 24.89 15.59
CA GLN A 252 -8.03 23.87 16.40
C GLN A 252 -9.46 23.63 15.89
N ASP A 253 -9.78 22.37 15.64
CA ASP A 253 -11.08 21.94 15.17
C ASP A 253 -11.44 20.55 15.73
N PHE A 254 -12.12 20.55 16.87
CA PHE A 254 -12.54 19.30 17.53
C PHE A 254 -13.50 18.45 16.67
N ARG A 255 -14.27 19.06 15.76
CA ARG A 255 -15.16 18.31 14.87
C ARG A 255 -14.35 17.49 13.87
N ARG A 256 -13.39 18.13 13.17
CA ARG A 256 -12.50 17.44 12.24
C ARG A 256 -11.63 16.39 12.96
N ALA A 257 -11.11 16.74 14.13
CA ALA A 257 -10.35 15.78 14.94
C ALA A 257 -11.18 14.52 15.22
N ARG A 258 -12.44 14.69 15.65
CA ARG A 258 -13.33 13.58 15.93
C ARG A 258 -13.65 12.74 14.69
N GLU A 259 -13.91 13.37 13.55
CA GLU A 259 -14.19 12.65 12.29
C GLU A 259 -13.03 11.69 11.94
N LEU A 260 -11.80 12.16 12.04
CA LEU A 260 -10.58 11.35 11.78
C LEU A 260 -10.35 10.28 12.88
N PHE A 261 -10.59 10.62 14.16
CA PHE A 261 -10.50 9.62 15.23
C PHE A 261 -11.53 8.51 15.06
N VAL A 262 -12.75 8.82 14.61
CA VAL A 262 -13.80 7.79 14.39
C VAL A 262 -13.35 6.81 13.32
N ILE A 263 -12.81 7.27 12.20
CA ILE A 263 -12.30 6.38 11.13
C ILE A 263 -11.22 5.42 11.70
N ASN A 264 -10.29 5.94 12.49
CA ASN A 264 -9.25 5.11 13.10
C ASN A 264 -9.81 4.17 14.20
N ALA A 265 -10.83 4.60 14.94
CA ALA A 265 -11.48 3.78 15.95
C ALA A 265 -12.29 2.62 15.32
N GLU A 266 -12.89 2.79 14.16
CA GLU A 266 -13.53 1.72 13.37
C GLU A 266 -12.53 0.64 12.96
N ALA A 267 -11.26 1.01 12.78
CA ALA A 267 -10.14 0.08 12.58
C ALA A 267 -9.54 -0.45 13.91
N TRP A 268 -10.24 -0.28 15.02
CA TRP A 268 -9.82 -0.72 16.36
C TRP A 268 -8.51 -0.11 16.86
N ASN A 269 -8.14 1.10 16.40
CA ASN A 269 -6.98 1.82 16.93
C ASN A 269 -7.25 2.23 18.39
N PRO A 270 -6.49 1.71 19.38
CA PRO A 270 -6.80 1.96 20.78
C PRO A 270 -6.64 3.43 21.18
N LEU A 271 -5.65 4.13 20.61
CA LEU A 271 -5.44 5.54 20.91
C LEU A 271 -6.58 6.41 20.37
N ALA A 272 -7.10 6.13 19.18
CA ALA A 272 -8.24 6.83 18.63
C ALA A 272 -9.50 6.66 19.49
N ILE A 273 -9.76 5.43 19.96
CA ILE A 273 -10.86 5.13 20.88
C ILE A 273 -10.71 5.92 22.19
N PHE A 274 -9.48 6.00 22.73
CA PHE A 274 -9.20 6.79 23.93
C PHE A 274 -9.44 8.27 23.70
N MET A 275 -8.97 8.84 22.58
CA MET A 275 -9.15 10.25 22.25
C MET A 275 -10.62 10.64 22.12
N ILE A 276 -11.44 9.81 21.48
CA ILE A 276 -12.90 10.00 21.45
C ILE A 276 -13.47 9.96 22.88
N GLY A 277 -12.99 9.02 23.70
CA GLY A 277 -13.36 8.93 25.11
C GLY A 277 -13.04 10.22 25.90
N LEU A 278 -11.86 10.76 25.69
CA LEU A 278 -11.40 12.00 26.31
C LEU A 278 -12.26 13.21 25.86
N MET A 279 -12.59 13.28 24.56
CA MET A 279 -13.48 14.31 24.03
C MET A 279 -14.85 14.28 24.69
N TYR A 280 -15.45 13.09 24.90
CA TYR A 280 -16.72 12.97 25.65
C TYR A 280 -16.56 13.32 27.15
N TYR A 281 -15.45 12.94 27.75
CA TYR A 281 -15.19 13.23 29.16
C TYR A 281 -15.08 14.74 29.43
N ASN A 282 -14.38 15.45 28.53
CA ASN A 282 -14.16 16.90 28.64
C ASN A 282 -15.30 17.75 28.02
N GLY A 283 -16.08 17.21 27.09
CA GLY A 283 -17.07 17.97 26.31
C GLY A 283 -16.45 18.75 25.16
N GLU A 284 -15.39 18.22 24.55
CA GLU A 284 -14.64 18.86 23.45
C GLU A 284 -15.24 18.46 22.11
N GLY A 285 -15.93 19.38 21.43
CA GLY A 285 -16.61 19.13 20.15
C GLY A 285 -17.79 18.16 20.21
N VAL A 286 -18.20 17.74 21.40
CA VAL A 286 -19.34 16.88 21.70
C VAL A 286 -20.00 17.29 23.03
N GLU A 287 -21.24 16.89 23.25
CA GLU A 287 -21.88 17.04 24.56
C GLU A 287 -21.13 16.21 25.62
N ARG A 288 -20.80 16.86 26.74
CA ARG A 288 -20.03 16.23 27.82
C ARG A 288 -20.76 15.02 28.38
N SER A 289 -20.07 13.92 28.47
CA SER A 289 -20.60 12.68 29.06
C SER A 289 -19.47 11.86 29.69
N GLU A 290 -19.25 12.05 30.98
CA GLU A 290 -18.22 11.30 31.72
C GLU A 290 -18.44 9.80 31.62
N ARG A 291 -19.72 9.34 31.67
CA ARG A 291 -20.05 7.92 31.56
C ARG A 291 -19.59 7.33 30.22
N ARG A 292 -19.82 8.03 29.08
CA ARG A 292 -19.37 7.62 27.75
C ARG A 292 -17.84 7.68 27.66
N GLY A 293 -17.26 8.77 28.15
CA GLY A 293 -15.81 8.97 28.15
C GLY A 293 -15.08 7.85 28.88
N VAL A 294 -15.50 7.55 30.12
CA VAL A 294 -14.91 6.46 30.93
C VAL A 294 -15.16 5.07 30.29
N GLY A 295 -16.33 4.87 29.67
CA GLY A 295 -16.63 3.62 28.96
C GLY A 295 -15.65 3.36 27.80
N LEU A 296 -15.42 4.37 26.95
CA LEU A 296 -14.46 4.29 25.84
C LEU A 296 -13.01 4.16 26.34
N ALA A 297 -12.64 4.87 27.41
CA ALA A 297 -11.32 4.72 28.01
C ALA A 297 -11.08 3.30 28.55
N ARG A 298 -12.10 2.64 29.11
CA ARG A 298 -12.00 1.23 29.53
C ARG A 298 -11.79 0.30 28.35
N LEU A 299 -12.59 0.44 27.29
CA LEU A 299 -12.42 -0.33 26.06
C LEU A 299 -11.01 -0.16 25.49
N SER A 300 -10.54 1.07 25.41
CA SER A 300 -9.17 1.37 24.92
C SER A 300 -8.09 0.75 25.81
N ALA A 301 -8.29 0.76 27.14
CA ALA A 301 -7.36 0.13 28.07
C ALA A 301 -7.34 -1.40 27.95
N GLU A 302 -8.48 -2.02 27.69
CA GLU A 302 -8.59 -3.46 27.40
C GLU A 302 -7.85 -3.83 26.12
N LEU A 303 -7.79 -2.91 25.14
CA LEU A 303 -7.01 -3.04 23.92
C LEU A 303 -5.52 -2.66 24.11
N GLY A 304 -5.11 -2.37 25.33
CA GLY A 304 -3.71 -2.14 25.69
C GLY A 304 -3.21 -0.69 25.52
N CYS A 305 -4.08 0.32 25.40
CA CYS A 305 -3.66 1.72 25.29
C CYS A 305 -3.07 2.24 26.62
N PRO A 306 -1.77 2.60 26.70
CA PRO A 306 -1.16 3.07 27.93
C PRO A 306 -1.81 4.35 28.48
N ASN A 307 -2.16 5.29 27.58
CA ASN A 307 -2.78 6.57 27.96
C ASN A 307 -4.15 6.37 28.61
N ALA A 308 -4.93 5.40 28.12
CA ALA A 308 -6.24 5.07 28.69
C ALA A 308 -6.10 4.41 30.08
N ILE A 309 -5.09 3.53 30.25
CA ILE A 309 -4.79 2.90 31.53
C ILE A 309 -4.40 3.96 32.57
N GLU A 310 -3.49 4.86 32.21
CA GLU A 310 -3.05 5.95 33.08
C GLU A 310 -4.20 6.88 33.47
N PHE A 311 -5.03 7.27 32.48
CA PHE A 311 -6.21 8.10 32.73
C PHE A 311 -7.18 7.44 33.72
N LEU A 312 -7.48 6.15 33.55
CA LEU A 312 -8.38 5.42 34.45
C LEU A 312 -7.82 5.28 35.87
N MET A 313 -6.49 5.17 36.02
CA MET A 313 -5.84 5.19 37.34
C MET A 313 -5.97 6.54 38.03
N LYS A 314 -5.81 7.65 37.27
CA LYS A 314 -5.94 9.01 37.80
C LYS A 314 -7.36 9.30 38.30
N ILE A 315 -8.38 8.98 37.53
CA ILE A 315 -9.79 9.24 37.92
C ILE A 315 -10.29 8.33 39.04
N ARG A 316 -9.63 7.19 39.32
CA ARG A 316 -9.95 6.29 40.43
C ARG A 316 -9.32 6.73 41.75
N ARG A 317 -8.31 7.57 41.76
CA ARG A 317 -7.75 8.18 42.97
C ARG A 317 -8.46 9.52 43.16
N PRO A 318 -9.47 9.65 44.07
CA PRO A 318 -9.87 10.96 44.52
C PRO A 318 -8.60 11.60 45.10
N GLU A 319 -8.39 12.89 44.83
CA GLU A 319 -7.33 13.67 45.46
C GLU A 319 -7.37 13.36 46.96
N ALA A 320 -6.30 12.75 47.47
CA ALA A 320 -6.11 12.69 48.91
C ALA A 320 -6.01 14.16 49.32
N GLU A 321 -7.05 14.66 49.99
CA GLU A 321 -7.12 15.98 50.56
C GLU A 321 -5.77 16.28 51.22
N ASP A 322 -5.11 17.29 50.75
CA ASP A 322 -3.97 17.94 51.45
C ASP A 322 -4.51 18.55 52.75
N ASN A 323 -4.81 17.67 53.71
CA ASN A 323 -5.04 18.03 55.07
C ASN A 323 -3.68 18.18 55.79
N GLY A 324 -2.88 19.12 55.28
CA GLY A 324 -1.75 19.63 56.07
C GLY A 324 -2.31 20.28 57.34
N PRO A 325 -1.68 20.07 58.52
CA PRO A 325 -2.17 20.61 59.76
C PRO A 325 -2.14 22.15 59.73
N LYS A 326 -3.31 22.76 59.95
CA LYS A 326 -3.40 24.17 60.32
C LYS A 326 -2.90 24.31 61.72
N GLU A 327 -1.68 24.75 61.89
CA GLU A 327 -1.21 25.43 63.10
C GLU A 327 -1.34 26.94 62.95
#